data_6d5d873425982626d3b835bb5acc97fe
#
_entry.id   6d5d873425982626d3b835bb5acc97fe
#
_cell.length_a   1.000
_cell.length_b   1.000
_cell.length_c   1.000
_cell.angle_alpha   90.00
_cell.angle_beta   90.00
_cell.angle_gamma   90.00
#
_symmetry.space_group_name_H-M   'P 1'
#
loop_
_entity.id
_entity.type
_entity.pdbx_description
1 polymer ?
#
loop_
_entity_poly.entity_id
_entity_poly.type
_entity_poly.pdbx_seq_one_letter_code
_entity_poly.pdbx_strand_id
1 'polypeptide(L)'
;MRFSSIVASLALASSAIASPTSCSGNDTGNDKDSLYKAMKKAGREFVGTALTIHNETREQEIIKQEFNSFTPENAMKFESLHPSRYNYTFDDPDRYAAYAKKNNLEIHCHTLVWHSQLPAWVSEGGFDNKTLISIMEDHIKTVMTRYQSVCTRWDVVNEALFDNGTYRTSVWYNTIGEAYLPIAFRLANKYRGKAQLFYNDYNLEYNDNKTAGAVRIAKLIKSYGVRIDGVGYQAHLAIESTPTSPGAAPDQKTLEAALHATADLGLDVVYTELDLRMNTPATPEKLQVQAEYFERVAKSCMAVKRCIGITLWGISDKYSWIPGTFKGEGAALVWDDKYEKKPAYAGLIAGIRAPKGQ
;
A
#
# COMPACT_ATOMS: atom_id res chain seq x y z
N MET A 1 -82.52 -30.14 -7.12
CA MET A 1 -81.20 -30.03 -7.71
C MET A 1 -80.96 -28.56 -7.91
N ARG A 2 -80.14 -27.94 -7.09
CA ARG A 2 -79.78 -26.50 -7.23
C ARG A 2 -78.31 -26.38 -7.59
N PHE A 3 -78.02 -25.78 -8.70
CA PHE A 3 -76.63 -25.40 -9.12
C PHE A 3 -76.31 -24.10 -8.44
N SER A 4 -75.21 -24.06 -7.71
CA SER A 4 -74.58 -22.81 -7.22
C SER A 4 -73.40 -22.49 -8.06
N SER A 5 -73.47 -21.35 -8.73
CA SER A 5 -72.36 -20.77 -9.50
C SER A 5 -71.44 -20.03 -8.59
N ILE A 6 -70.14 -20.40 -8.58
CA ILE A 6 -69.07 -19.67 -7.89
C ILE A 6 -68.47 -18.69 -8.93
N VAL A 7 -68.56 -17.40 -8.65
CA VAL A 7 -67.91 -16.34 -9.38
C VAL A 7 -66.49 -16.14 -8.78
N ALA A 8 -65.47 -16.44 -9.55
CA ALA A 8 -64.11 -16.17 -9.16
C ALA A 8 -63.69 -14.76 -9.62
N SER A 9 -63.44 -13.88 -8.69
CA SER A 9 -62.90 -12.54 -8.95
C SER A 9 -61.38 -12.61 -9.17
N LEU A 10 -60.89 -12.33 -10.38
CA LEU A 10 -59.49 -12.11 -10.65
C LEU A 10 -59.09 -10.71 -10.17
N ALA A 11 -58.22 -10.66 -9.19
CA ALA A 11 -57.50 -9.43 -8.79
C ALA A 11 -56.27 -9.26 -9.71
N LEU A 12 -56.25 -8.25 -10.58
CA LEU A 12 -55.09 -7.84 -11.31
C LEU A 12 -54.11 -7.10 -10.35
N ALA A 13 -52.99 -7.74 -10.05
CA ALA A 13 -51.88 -7.07 -9.40
C ALA A 13 -51.09 -6.27 -10.45
N SER A 14 -51.18 -4.94 -10.40
CA SER A 14 -50.33 -4.05 -11.16
C SER A 14 -48.93 -4.02 -10.58
N SER A 15 -47.97 -4.68 -11.21
CA SER A 15 -46.54 -4.53 -10.93
C SER A 15 -46.03 -3.18 -11.43
N ALA A 16 -45.79 -2.27 -10.53
CA ALA A 16 -45.07 -1.02 -10.84
C ALA A 16 -43.60 -1.37 -11.13
N ILE A 17 -43.22 -1.23 -12.41
CA ILE A 17 -41.81 -1.26 -12.82
C ILE A 17 -41.21 0.07 -12.41
N ALA A 18 -40.35 0.03 -11.35
CA ALA A 18 -39.51 1.17 -11.00
C ALA A 18 -38.46 1.35 -12.09
N SER A 19 -38.53 2.44 -12.80
CA SER A 19 -37.49 2.87 -13.75
C SER A 19 -36.22 3.18 -12.95
N PRO A 20 -35.02 2.80 -13.45
CA PRO A 20 -33.78 3.19 -12.81
C PRO A 20 -33.63 4.72 -12.90
N THR A 21 -33.59 5.38 -11.77
CA THR A 21 -33.19 6.77 -11.65
C THR A 21 -31.75 6.88 -12.11
N SER A 22 -31.52 7.48 -13.25
CA SER A 22 -30.21 7.92 -13.70
C SER A 22 -29.67 8.95 -12.71
N CYS A 23 -28.73 8.56 -11.87
CA CYS A 23 -27.91 9.50 -11.13
C CYS A 23 -27.00 10.23 -12.11
N SER A 24 -27.49 11.31 -12.69
CA SER A 24 -26.63 12.34 -13.27
C SER A 24 -26.01 13.10 -12.10
N GLY A 25 -24.86 12.66 -11.64
CA GLY A 25 -24.05 13.39 -10.69
C GLY A 25 -23.49 14.64 -11.35
N ASN A 26 -24.17 15.76 -11.22
CA ASN A 26 -23.53 17.06 -11.33
C ASN A 26 -22.60 17.20 -10.13
N ASP A 27 -21.33 16.82 -10.31
CA ASP A 27 -20.24 17.13 -9.38
C ASP A 27 -19.93 18.65 -9.51
N THR A 28 -20.76 19.47 -8.85
CA THR A 28 -20.39 20.85 -8.56
C THR A 28 -19.41 20.78 -7.41
N GLY A 29 -18.12 20.71 -7.77
CA GLY A 29 -17.00 20.61 -6.85
C GLY A 29 -17.07 21.60 -5.68
N ASN A 30 -17.60 21.15 -4.58
CA ASN A 30 -17.45 21.82 -3.32
C ASN A 30 -16.28 21.18 -2.58
N ASP A 31 -15.12 21.78 -2.67
CA ASP A 31 -13.75 21.44 -2.26
C ASP A 31 -13.58 21.11 -0.76
N LYS A 32 -14.60 20.56 -0.10
CA LYS A 32 -14.62 20.34 1.35
C LYS A 32 -14.07 18.99 1.80
N ASP A 33 -13.91 18.01 0.91
CA ASP A 33 -13.75 16.61 1.30
C ASP A 33 -12.70 15.87 0.48
N SER A 34 -11.41 16.22 0.63
CA SER A 34 -10.31 15.41 0.09
C SER A 34 -9.96 14.24 1.02
N LEU A 35 -9.30 13.21 0.49
CA LEU A 35 -8.79 12.08 1.27
C LEU A 35 -7.90 12.57 2.42
N TYR A 36 -7.01 13.53 2.16
CA TYR A 36 -6.15 14.10 3.19
C TYR A 36 -6.93 14.80 4.31
N LYS A 37 -7.93 15.63 3.95
CA LYS A 37 -8.77 16.30 4.97
C LYS A 37 -9.54 15.28 5.81
N ALA A 38 -10.04 14.20 5.18
CA ALA A 38 -10.72 13.11 5.89
C ALA A 38 -9.77 12.39 6.85
N MET A 39 -8.57 12.00 6.39
CA MET A 39 -7.54 11.35 7.22
C MET A 39 -7.14 12.22 8.41
N LYS A 40 -6.88 13.50 8.19
CA LYS A 40 -6.54 14.47 9.24
C LYS A 40 -7.66 14.60 10.27
N LYS A 41 -8.93 14.67 9.82
CA LYS A 41 -10.10 14.71 10.71
C LYS A 41 -10.26 13.40 11.51
N ALA A 42 -9.90 12.27 10.92
CA ALA A 42 -9.84 10.99 11.60
C ALA A 42 -8.65 10.86 12.57
N GLY A 43 -7.78 11.87 12.66
CA GLY A 43 -6.61 11.89 13.53
C GLY A 43 -5.51 10.93 13.09
N ARG A 44 -5.39 10.73 11.78
CA ARG A 44 -4.30 9.96 11.15
C ARG A 44 -3.27 10.92 10.56
N GLU A 45 -2.03 10.43 10.38
CA GLU A 45 -0.92 11.30 9.99
C GLU A 45 -0.97 11.63 8.49
N PHE A 46 -1.25 10.63 7.64
CA PHE A 46 -1.16 10.82 6.20
C PHE A 46 -2.09 9.91 5.38
N VAL A 47 -2.35 10.38 4.17
CA VAL A 47 -2.73 9.56 3.02
C VAL A 47 -1.75 9.82 1.90
N GLY A 48 -1.22 8.76 1.32
CA GLY A 48 -0.18 8.80 0.30
C GLY A 48 -0.57 8.12 -1.01
N THR A 49 0.30 8.28 -2.00
CA THR A 49 0.24 7.55 -3.27
C THR A 49 1.63 7.13 -3.71
N ALA A 50 1.76 5.96 -4.36
CA ALA A 50 2.97 5.70 -5.15
C ALA A 50 3.01 6.69 -6.32
N LEU A 51 4.19 7.16 -6.66
CA LEU A 51 4.37 8.21 -7.64
C LEU A 51 5.51 7.89 -8.61
N THR A 52 5.16 7.82 -9.88
CA THR A 52 6.05 8.14 -11.00
C THR A 52 5.64 9.51 -11.52
N ILE A 53 6.57 10.46 -11.61
CA ILE A 53 6.26 11.84 -11.97
C ILE A 53 5.99 11.93 -13.48
N HIS A 54 4.74 12.08 -13.86
CA HIS A 54 4.31 12.36 -15.22
C HIS A 54 4.04 13.86 -15.42
N ASN A 55 4.12 14.32 -16.66
CA ASN A 55 3.83 15.72 -17.02
C ASN A 55 2.33 15.89 -17.36
N GLU A 56 1.45 15.35 -16.50
CA GLU A 56 0.01 15.41 -16.69
C GLU A 56 -0.64 16.36 -15.67
N THR A 57 -1.25 17.43 -16.16
CA THR A 57 -1.85 18.48 -15.31
C THR A 57 -2.89 17.90 -14.34
N ARG A 58 -3.77 17.01 -14.85
CA ARG A 58 -4.84 16.42 -14.01
C ARG A 58 -4.29 15.55 -12.89
N GLU A 59 -3.27 14.77 -13.15
CA GLU A 59 -2.59 13.99 -12.11
C GLU A 59 -2.00 14.89 -11.03
N GLN A 60 -1.31 15.96 -11.45
CA GLN A 60 -0.71 16.92 -10.52
C GLN A 60 -1.74 17.67 -9.66
N GLU A 61 -2.93 17.95 -10.21
CA GLU A 61 -4.06 18.52 -9.45
C GLU A 61 -4.55 17.55 -8.39
N ILE A 62 -4.76 16.27 -8.75
CA ILE A 62 -5.19 15.23 -7.81
C ILE A 62 -4.17 15.07 -6.68
N ILE A 63 -2.87 14.99 -6.99
CA ILE A 63 -1.84 14.86 -5.96
C ILE A 63 -1.95 15.99 -4.93
N LYS A 64 -2.04 17.24 -5.38
CA LYS A 64 -2.08 18.41 -4.50
C LYS A 64 -3.36 18.48 -3.67
N GLN A 65 -4.48 18.00 -4.18
CA GLN A 65 -5.78 18.08 -3.50
C GLN A 65 -5.99 16.95 -2.51
N GLU A 66 -5.54 15.74 -2.85
CA GLU A 66 -5.96 14.52 -2.18
C GLU A 66 -4.91 13.95 -1.23
N PHE A 67 -3.62 14.23 -1.45
CA PHE A 67 -2.53 13.57 -0.73
C PHE A 67 -1.63 14.56 0.01
N ASN A 68 -1.04 14.12 1.11
CA ASN A 68 0.03 14.84 1.81
C ASN A 68 1.34 14.04 1.87
N SER A 69 1.37 12.84 1.31
CA SER A 69 2.55 11.96 1.26
C SER A 69 2.62 11.24 -0.07
N PHE A 70 3.81 10.80 -0.47
CA PHE A 70 3.98 9.88 -1.57
C PHE A 70 5.18 8.95 -1.35
N THR A 71 5.20 7.84 -2.10
CA THR A 71 6.30 6.90 -2.19
C THR A 71 6.84 6.91 -3.62
N PRO A 72 8.11 7.24 -3.88
CA PRO A 72 8.71 7.08 -5.20
C PRO A 72 8.64 5.61 -5.64
N GLU A 73 7.92 5.33 -6.72
CA GLU A 73 7.59 3.97 -7.12
C GLU A 73 8.82 3.11 -7.39
N ASN A 74 9.83 3.66 -8.09
CA ASN A 74 11.06 2.95 -8.47
C ASN A 74 12.34 3.71 -8.19
N ALA A 75 12.29 5.05 -8.13
CA ALA A 75 13.48 5.90 -8.16
C ALA A 75 14.43 5.69 -6.96
N MET A 76 13.93 5.22 -5.82
CA MET A 76 14.74 5.00 -4.61
C MET A 76 15.03 3.53 -4.31
N LYS A 77 14.74 2.62 -5.23
CA LYS A 77 15.13 1.21 -5.13
C LYS A 77 16.63 1.03 -5.38
N PHE A 78 17.21 -0.04 -4.85
CA PHE A 78 18.65 -0.27 -4.89
C PHE A 78 19.23 -0.23 -6.31
N GLU A 79 18.57 -0.91 -7.27
CA GLU A 79 19.00 -0.95 -8.66
C GLU A 79 19.04 0.43 -9.31
N SER A 80 18.05 1.28 -9.00
CA SER A 80 17.98 2.66 -9.53
C SER A 80 19.03 3.57 -8.92
N LEU A 81 19.30 3.43 -7.61
CA LEU A 81 20.23 4.28 -6.88
C LEU A 81 21.70 3.88 -7.01
N HIS A 82 21.99 2.57 -7.10
CA HIS A 82 23.33 2.00 -6.99
C HIS A 82 23.56 0.91 -8.06
N PRO A 83 23.42 1.27 -9.35
CA PRO A 83 23.40 0.33 -10.47
C PRO A 83 24.70 -0.46 -10.65
N SER A 84 25.84 0.07 -10.20
CA SER A 84 27.12 -0.65 -10.21
C SER A 84 27.97 -0.29 -9.01
N ARG A 85 28.85 -1.20 -8.61
CA ARG A 85 29.74 -0.99 -7.46
C ARG A 85 30.51 0.32 -7.61
N TYR A 86 30.48 1.17 -6.58
CA TYR A 86 31.08 2.51 -6.53
C TYR A 86 30.40 3.59 -7.41
N ASN A 87 29.26 3.31 -8.02
CA ASN A 87 28.54 4.29 -8.82
C ASN A 87 27.09 4.46 -8.29
N TYR A 88 26.74 5.69 -7.97
CA TYR A 88 25.39 6.09 -7.54
C TYR A 88 24.75 7.03 -8.56
N THR A 89 23.46 6.87 -8.77
CA THR A 89 22.65 7.73 -9.64
C THR A 89 21.57 8.42 -8.82
N PHE A 90 21.66 9.74 -8.70
CA PHE A 90 20.77 10.53 -7.85
C PHE A 90 19.85 11.49 -8.60
N ASP A 91 20.00 11.63 -9.91
CA ASP A 91 19.26 12.63 -10.71
C ASP A 91 17.75 12.45 -10.57
N ASP A 92 17.27 11.22 -10.69
CA ASP A 92 15.83 10.93 -10.56
C ASP A 92 15.36 11.06 -9.11
N PRO A 93 15.96 10.42 -8.09
CA PRO A 93 15.57 10.61 -6.69
C PRO A 93 15.64 12.08 -6.22
N ASP A 94 16.60 12.86 -6.67
CA ASP A 94 16.69 14.30 -6.34
C ASP A 94 15.51 15.09 -6.91
N ARG A 95 15.01 14.68 -8.08
CA ARG A 95 13.80 15.25 -8.68
C ARG A 95 12.57 15.02 -7.81
N TYR A 96 12.43 13.83 -7.19
CA TYR A 96 11.36 13.54 -6.21
C TYR A 96 11.52 14.34 -4.93
N ALA A 97 12.75 14.50 -4.42
CA ALA A 97 13.03 15.34 -3.25
C ALA A 97 12.64 16.81 -3.49
N ALA A 98 13.01 17.33 -4.67
CA ALA A 98 12.62 18.69 -5.10
C ALA A 98 11.09 18.82 -5.27
N TYR A 99 10.43 17.80 -5.84
CA TYR A 99 8.99 17.75 -6.00
C TYR A 99 8.25 17.78 -4.65
N ALA A 100 8.71 16.97 -3.69
CA ALA A 100 8.16 16.96 -2.33
C ALA A 100 8.24 18.34 -1.68
N LYS A 101 9.41 18.96 -1.72
CA LYS A 101 9.64 20.30 -1.17
C LYS A 101 8.74 21.34 -1.84
N LYS A 102 8.65 21.33 -3.17
CA LYS A 102 7.82 22.27 -3.94
C LYS A 102 6.34 22.18 -3.60
N ASN A 103 5.83 20.97 -3.35
CA ASN A 103 4.40 20.70 -3.13
C ASN A 103 4.05 20.49 -1.66
N ASN A 104 5.00 20.64 -0.73
CA ASN A 104 4.82 20.41 0.71
C ASN A 104 4.28 19.01 1.02
N LEU A 105 4.90 17.99 0.40
CA LEU A 105 4.54 16.59 0.57
C LEU A 105 5.62 15.86 1.38
N GLU A 106 5.20 14.89 2.19
CA GLU A 106 6.10 13.95 2.84
C GLU A 106 6.53 12.84 1.88
N ILE A 107 7.71 12.27 2.11
CA ILE A 107 8.18 11.10 1.35
C ILE A 107 8.29 9.89 2.30
N HIS A 108 7.59 8.82 1.96
CA HIS A 108 7.87 7.49 2.44
C HIS A 108 8.88 6.86 1.48
N CYS A 109 10.14 6.78 1.88
CA CYS A 109 11.23 6.34 1.01
C CYS A 109 11.31 4.81 0.94
N HIS A 110 11.35 4.26 -0.27
CA HIS A 110 11.23 2.85 -0.58
C HIS A 110 12.27 2.41 -1.61
N THR A 111 13.16 1.48 -1.38
CA THR A 111 13.46 0.68 -0.19
C THR A 111 14.97 0.41 -0.12
N LEU A 112 15.53 0.21 1.09
CA LEU A 112 16.99 0.08 1.25
C LEU A 112 17.50 -1.34 0.97
N VAL A 113 16.86 -2.37 1.55
CA VAL A 113 17.29 -3.77 1.45
C VAL A 113 16.14 -4.63 0.96
N TRP A 114 16.26 -5.14 -0.24
CA TRP A 114 15.24 -5.98 -0.89
C TRP A 114 15.91 -7.04 -1.75
N HIS A 115 15.23 -8.14 -2.04
CA HIS A 115 15.72 -9.21 -2.89
C HIS A 115 15.47 -8.97 -4.39
N SER A 116 14.48 -8.13 -4.71
CA SER A 116 14.09 -7.76 -6.07
C SER A 116 14.62 -6.38 -6.44
N GLN A 117 14.66 -6.04 -7.72
CA GLN A 117 15.26 -4.82 -8.26
C GLN A 117 16.61 -4.51 -7.58
N LEU A 118 17.41 -5.59 -7.44
CA LEU A 118 18.74 -5.59 -6.88
C LEU A 118 19.73 -5.87 -8.04
N PRO A 119 20.73 -5.01 -8.29
CA PRO A 119 21.61 -5.17 -9.44
C PRO A 119 22.44 -6.45 -9.33
N ALA A 120 22.74 -7.07 -10.49
CA ALA A 120 23.47 -8.34 -10.58
C ALA A 120 24.83 -8.31 -9.86
N TRP A 121 25.51 -7.16 -9.81
CA TRP A 121 26.76 -7.04 -9.08
C TRP A 121 26.64 -7.31 -7.58
N VAL A 122 25.43 -7.13 -6.99
CA VAL A 122 25.15 -7.50 -5.60
C VAL A 122 24.64 -8.93 -5.52
N SER A 123 23.59 -9.25 -6.31
CA SER A 123 22.88 -10.53 -6.20
C SER A 123 23.72 -11.73 -6.65
N GLU A 124 24.66 -11.52 -7.61
CA GLU A 124 25.52 -12.53 -8.23
C GLU A 124 26.99 -12.33 -7.91
N GLY A 125 27.33 -11.35 -7.08
CA GLY A 125 28.70 -10.94 -6.81
C GLY A 125 29.56 -11.95 -6.02
N GLY A 126 28.96 -12.99 -5.46
CA GLY A 126 29.65 -14.07 -4.72
C GLY A 126 30.39 -13.59 -3.46
N PHE A 127 29.91 -12.51 -2.85
CA PHE A 127 30.56 -11.89 -1.69
C PHE A 127 30.45 -12.74 -0.43
N ASP A 128 31.51 -12.68 0.40
CA ASP A 128 31.45 -13.21 1.74
C ASP A 128 30.57 -12.34 2.66
N ASN A 129 30.27 -12.86 3.84
CA ASN A 129 29.42 -12.21 4.85
C ASN A 129 29.91 -10.78 5.19
N LYS A 130 31.19 -10.61 5.44
CA LYS A 130 31.77 -9.31 5.82
C LYS A 130 31.66 -8.29 4.71
N THR A 131 31.96 -8.70 3.47
CA THR A 131 31.90 -7.82 2.30
C THR A 131 30.46 -7.43 1.99
N LEU A 132 29.50 -8.36 2.05
CA LEU A 132 28.10 -8.07 1.80
C LEU A 132 27.49 -7.12 2.85
N ILE A 133 27.87 -7.26 4.14
CA ILE A 133 27.51 -6.30 5.18
C ILE A 133 28.10 -4.91 4.88
N SER A 134 29.34 -4.84 4.44
CA SER A 134 29.97 -3.56 4.06
C SER A 134 29.27 -2.89 2.89
N ILE A 135 28.84 -3.66 1.88
CA ILE A 135 28.02 -3.16 0.76
C ILE A 135 26.69 -2.60 1.25
N MET A 136 26.00 -3.33 2.14
CA MET A 136 24.76 -2.88 2.76
C MET A 136 24.97 -1.57 3.54
N GLU A 137 26.04 -1.47 4.35
CA GLU A 137 26.34 -0.26 5.10
C GLU A 137 26.64 0.94 4.18
N ASP A 138 27.44 0.75 3.14
CA ASP A 138 27.76 1.80 2.20
C ASP A 138 26.49 2.33 1.50
N HIS A 139 25.63 1.43 1.02
CA HIS A 139 24.35 1.80 0.40
C HIS A 139 23.47 2.58 1.38
N ILE A 140 23.18 2.01 2.55
CA ILE A 140 22.30 2.63 3.55
C ILE A 140 22.86 4.00 3.98
N LYS A 141 24.15 4.08 4.28
CA LYS A 141 24.82 5.33 4.67
C LYS A 141 24.69 6.41 3.59
N THR A 142 25.05 6.06 2.37
CA THR A 142 25.09 7.02 1.24
C THR A 142 23.70 7.55 0.93
N VAL A 143 22.71 6.66 0.79
CA VAL A 143 21.33 7.00 0.44
C VAL A 143 20.64 7.76 1.57
N MET A 144 20.67 7.23 2.78
CA MET A 144 19.97 7.85 3.91
C MET A 144 20.59 9.20 4.31
N THR A 145 21.91 9.37 4.22
CA THR A 145 22.56 10.65 4.50
C THR A 145 22.12 11.72 3.51
N ARG A 146 22.03 11.36 2.20
CA ARG A 146 21.58 12.29 1.16
C ARG A 146 20.13 12.75 1.36
N TYR A 147 19.24 11.84 1.71
CA TYR A 147 17.79 12.10 1.82
C TYR A 147 17.31 12.29 3.27
N GLN A 148 18.21 12.48 4.23
CA GLN A 148 17.91 12.58 5.66
C GLN A 148 16.90 13.69 6.00
N SER A 149 16.89 14.78 5.25
CA SER A 149 16.03 15.94 5.49
C SER A 149 14.67 15.86 4.80
N VAL A 150 14.43 14.88 3.93
CA VAL A 150 13.22 14.79 3.12
C VAL A 150 12.41 13.53 3.38
N CYS A 151 13.07 12.38 3.67
CA CYS A 151 12.38 11.15 4.00
C CYS A 151 11.83 11.21 5.43
N THR A 152 10.53 11.04 5.58
CA THR A 152 9.87 10.95 6.89
C THR A 152 9.76 9.51 7.39
N ARG A 153 9.74 8.56 6.47
CA ARG A 153 9.68 7.10 6.71
C ARG A 153 10.58 6.38 5.72
N TRP A 154 11.14 5.25 6.12
CA TRP A 154 11.94 4.35 5.28
C TRP A 154 11.48 2.91 5.43
N ASP A 155 11.25 2.24 4.32
CA ASP A 155 11.23 0.79 4.27
C ASP A 155 12.67 0.29 4.29
N VAL A 156 13.13 -0.14 5.47
CA VAL A 156 14.53 -0.58 5.67
C VAL A 156 14.76 -1.95 5.04
N VAL A 157 13.86 -2.88 5.30
CA VAL A 157 13.84 -4.20 4.67
C VAL A 157 12.47 -4.47 4.09
N ASN A 158 12.44 -4.88 2.84
CA ASN A 158 11.24 -5.21 2.09
C ASN A 158 11.20 -6.71 1.78
N GLU A 159 10.03 -7.35 2.01
CA GLU A 159 9.69 -8.70 1.56
C GLU A 159 10.70 -9.80 1.94
N ALA A 160 11.01 -9.89 3.22
CA ALA A 160 11.93 -10.89 3.75
C ALA A 160 11.33 -12.30 3.85
N LEU A 161 10.02 -12.45 3.63
CA LEU A 161 9.29 -13.69 3.86
C LEU A 161 8.69 -14.27 2.59
N PHE A 162 8.64 -15.61 2.50
CA PHE A 162 7.72 -16.33 1.64
C PHE A 162 6.30 -16.32 2.23
N ASP A 163 5.30 -16.67 1.42
CA ASP A 163 3.89 -16.66 1.86
C ASP A 163 3.59 -17.66 2.99
N ASN A 164 4.40 -18.69 3.15
CA ASN A 164 4.30 -19.61 4.29
C ASN A 164 4.93 -19.07 5.59
N GLY A 165 5.41 -17.82 5.59
CA GLY A 165 6.03 -17.17 6.74
C GLY A 165 7.50 -17.56 7.02
N THR A 166 8.13 -18.37 6.18
CA THR A 166 9.58 -18.66 6.29
C THR A 166 10.40 -17.56 5.63
N TYR A 167 11.67 -17.44 6.02
CA TYR A 167 12.56 -16.46 5.40
C TYR A 167 12.77 -16.76 3.91
N ARG A 168 12.70 -15.73 3.10
CA ARG A 168 12.97 -15.79 1.66
C ARG A 168 14.45 -16.04 1.40
N THR A 169 14.73 -16.98 0.50
CA THR A 169 16.08 -17.22 -0.01
C THR A 169 16.50 -16.04 -0.88
N SER A 170 17.38 -15.20 -0.36
CA SER A 170 17.96 -14.04 -1.03
C SER A 170 19.46 -14.01 -0.78
N VAL A 171 20.21 -13.19 -1.54
CA VAL A 171 21.64 -13.03 -1.27
C VAL A 171 21.89 -12.59 0.16
N TRP A 172 21.02 -11.73 0.71
CA TRP A 172 21.10 -11.25 2.09
C TRP A 172 20.95 -12.38 3.12
N TYR A 173 19.89 -13.16 3.00
CA TYR A 173 19.62 -14.26 3.92
C TYR A 173 20.60 -15.42 3.75
N ASN A 174 20.90 -15.80 2.51
CA ASN A 174 21.78 -16.95 2.22
C ASN A 174 23.22 -16.72 2.70
N THR A 175 23.69 -15.47 2.66
CA THR A 175 25.08 -15.11 3.03
C THR A 175 25.20 -14.67 4.49
N ILE A 176 24.22 -13.93 5.03
CA ILE A 176 24.31 -13.33 6.38
C ILE A 176 23.45 -14.07 7.40
N GLY A 177 22.42 -14.81 6.94
CA GLY A 177 21.40 -15.38 7.79
C GLY A 177 20.38 -14.33 8.26
N GLU A 178 19.51 -14.69 9.20
CA GLU A 178 18.47 -13.78 9.72
C GLU A 178 19.02 -12.50 10.36
N ALA A 179 20.31 -12.52 10.75
CA ALA A 179 20.99 -11.38 11.34
C ALA A 179 21.07 -10.16 10.40
N TYR A 180 20.89 -10.35 9.07
CA TYR A 180 20.86 -9.21 8.15
C TYR A 180 19.75 -8.20 8.49
N LEU A 181 18.63 -8.67 9.05
CA LEU A 181 17.51 -7.84 9.49
C LEU A 181 17.91 -6.84 10.59
N PRO A 182 18.34 -7.27 11.79
CA PRO A 182 18.78 -6.33 12.81
C PRO A 182 20.04 -5.53 12.40
N ILE A 183 20.89 -6.05 11.52
CA ILE A 183 22.03 -5.29 10.97
C ILE A 183 21.53 -4.13 10.11
N ALA A 184 20.63 -4.37 9.15
CA ALA A 184 20.07 -3.32 8.30
C ALA A 184 19.38 -2.21 9.12
N PHE A 185 18.55 -2.59 10.09
CA PHE A 185 17.87 -1.62 10.98
C PHE A 185 18.85 -0.85 11.86
N ARG A 186 19.91 -1.47 12.35
CA ARG A 186 20.97 -0.78 13.13
C ARG A 186 21.70 0.25 12.28
N LEU A 187 22.05 -0.11 11.05
CA LEU A 187 22.67 0.79 10.09
C LEU A 187 21.72 1.94 9.73
N ALA A 188 20.47 1.64 9.41
CA ALA A 188 19.46 2.65 9.12
C ALA A 188 19.27 3.61 10.32
N ASN A 189 19.20 3.11 11.54
CA ASN A 189 19.06 3.94 12.74
C ASN A 189 20.22 4.94 12.92
N LYS A 190 21.42 4.59 12.47
CA LYS A 190 22.61 5.47 12.54
C LYS A 190 22.48 6.69 11.61
N TYR A 191 21.79 6.53 10.47
CA TYR A 191 21.75 7.54 9.41
C TYR A 191 20.35 8.14 9.16
N ARG A 192 19.31 7.71 9.89
CA ARG A 192 17.90 8.05 9.62
C ARG A 192 17.51 9.53 9.82
N GLY A 193 18.29 10.31 10.56
CA GLY A 193 17.85 11.62 11.02
C GLY A 193 16.62 11.53 11.90
N LYS A 194 15.46 12.00 11.40
CA LYS A 194 14.16 11.92 12.09
C LYS A 194 13.22 10.84 11.52
N ALA A 195 13.61 10.19 10.43
CA ALA A 195 12.75 9.21 9.75
C ALA A 195 12.40 8.02 10.64
N GLN A 196 11.18 7.54 10.52
CA GLN A 196 10.73 6.28 11.09
C GLN A 196 11.23 5.11 10.23
N LEU A 197 11.48 3.96 10.84
CA LEU A 197 12.04 2.77 10.22
C LEU A 197 11.02 1.64 10.19
N PHE A 198 10.68 1.17 8.99
CA PHE A 198 9.66 0.15 8.75
C PHE A 198 10.25 -1.13 8.18
N TYR A 199 9.67 -2.25 8.55
CA TYR A 199 9.66 -3.49 7.79
C TYR A 199 8.41 -3.51 6.93
N ASN A 200 8.50 -3.84 5.64
CA ASN A 200 7.38 -3.82 4.70
C ASN A 200 7.25 -5.17 3.98
N ASP A 201 6.03 -5.70 3.86
CA ASP A 201 5.79 -6.97 3.14
C ASP A 201 4.33 -7.06 2.65
N TYR A 202 4.09 -7.89 1.63
CA TYR A 202 2.77 -8.17 1.08
C TYR A 202 2.13 -9.39 1.76
N ASN A 203 0.83 -9.58 1.57
CA ASN A 203 0.04 -10.69 2.12
C ASN A 203 0.08 -10.81 3.66
N LEU A 204 0.46 -9.76 4.38
CA LEU A 204 0.36 -9.73 5.84
C LEU A 204 -1.08 -9.55 6.31
N GLU A 205 -1.97 -9.14 5.44
CA GLU A 205 -3.38 -8.80 5.68
C GLU A 205 -4.25 -10.00 6.04
N TYR A 206 -3.76 -11.21 5.76
CA TYR A 206 -4.52 -12.47 5.95
C TYR A 206 -4.46 -13.01 7.38
N ASN A 207 -3.66 -12.41 8.26
CA ASN A 207 -3.49 -12.85 9.66
C ASN A 207 -3.08 -14.33 9.79
N ASP A 208 -2.20 -14.76 8.95
CA ASP A 208 -1.73 -16.12 8.79
C ASP A 208 -0.24 -16.33 9.19
N ASN A 209 0.37 -17.37 8.69
CA ASN A 209 1.78 -17.69 8.92
C ASN A 209 2.73 -16.56 8.49
N LYS A 210 2.40 -15.81 7.43
CA LYS A 210 3.23 -14.70 6.97
C LYS A 210 3.14 -13.52 7.93
N THR A 211 1.95 -13.21 8.43
CA THR A 211 1.75 -12.22 9.50
C THR A 211 2.53 -12.62 10.76
N ALA A 212 2.47 -13.89 11.17
CA ALA A 212 3.26 -14.41 12.29
C ALA A 212 4.77 -14.29 12.02
N GLY A 213 5.20 -14.43 10.77
CA GLY A 213 6.56 -14.20 10.32
C GLY A 213 7.00 -12.75 10.52
N ALA A 214 6.16 -11.76 10.16
CA ALA A 214 6.45 -10.35 10.38
C ALA A 214 6.55 -10.02 11.88
N VAL A 215 5.68 -10.60 12.72
CA VAL A 215 5.78 -10.52 14.19
C VAL A 215 7.12 -11.05 14.69
N ARG A 216 7.58 -12.19 14.15
CA ARG A 216 8.88 -12.78 14.49
C ARG A 216 10.03 -11.86 14.10
N ILE A 217 10.00 -11.24 12.91
CA ILE A 217 11.00 -10.27 12.45
C ILE A 217 11.05 -9.07 13.40
N ALA A 218 9.90 -8.49 13.73
CA ALA A 218 9.82 -7.35 14.64
C ALA A 218 10.41 -7.69 16.03
N LYS A 219 10.07 -8.86 16.58
CA LYS A 219 10.63 -9.36 17.85
C LYS A 219 12.13 -9.59 17.75
N LEU A 220 12.62 -10.16 16.64
CA LEU A 220 14.05 -10.37 16.39
C LEU A 220 14.82 -9.03 16.43
N ILE A 221 14.38 -8.03 15.67
CA ILE A 221 15.01 -6.71 15.63
C ILE A 221 15.05 -6.09 17.03
N LYS A 222 13.93 -6.14 17.77
CA LYS A 222 13.83 -5.63 19.16
C LYS A 222 14.73 -6.39 20.13
N SER A 223 14.88 -7.71 19.97
CA SER A 223 15.74 -8.53 20.86
C SER A 223 17.23 -8.17 20.76
N TYR A 224 17.64 -7.59 19.62
CA TYR A 224 19.00 -7.04 19.44
C TYR A 224 19.15 -5.61 19.98
N GLY A 225 18.14 -5.06 20.66
CA GLY A 225 18.14 -3.68 21.13
C GLY A 225 18.12 -2.65 19.99
N VAL A 226 17.66 -3.04 18.82
CA VAL A 226 17.65 -2.21 17.62
C VAL A 226 16.26 -1.60 17.41
N ARG A 227 16.23 -0.35 16.94
CA ARG A 227 15.00 0.39 16.67
C ARG A 227 14.29 -0.16 15.44
N ILE A 228 13.02 -0.38 15.59
CA ILE A 228 12.00 -0.52 14.53
C ILE A 228 10.80 0.30 14.98
N ASP A 229 10.25 1.13 14.11
CA ASP A 229 9.14 2.02 14.42
C ASP A 229 7.80 1.45 13.96
N GLY A 230 7.79 0.70 12.85
CA GLY A 230 6.53 0.19 12.31
C GLY A 230 6.69 -0.98 11.35
N VAL A 231 5.51 -1.49 10.93
CA VAL A 231 5.36 -2.51 9.90
C VAL A 231 4.41 -2.00 8.82
N GLY A 232 4.87 -2.07 7.58
CA GLY A 232 4.08 -1.81 6.38
C GLY A 232 3.39 -3.08 5.89
N TYR A 233 2.12 -2.97 5.64
CA TYR A 233 1.25 -3.96 5.01
C TYR A 233 1.01 -3.47 3.59
N GLN A 234 1.58 -4.13 2.57
CA GLN A 234 1.51 -3.61 1.19
C GLN A 234 0.06 -3.50 0.70
N ALA A 235 -0.79 -4.44 1.07
CA ALA A 235 -2.21 -4.46 0.69
C ALA A 235 -2.45 -4.51 -0.83
N HIS A 236 -1.63 -5.28 -1.55
CA HIS A 236 -1.89 -5.66 -2.94
C HIS A 236 -2.95 -6.76 -2.98
N LEU A 237 -4.21 -6.35 -2.95
CA LEU A 237 -5.34 -7.23 -2.73
C LEU A 237 -6.17 -7.44 -4.01
N ALA A 238 -7.14 -8.34 -3.97
CA ALA A 238 -8.09 -8.58 -5.03
C ALA A 238 -9.53 -8.57 -4.49
N ILE A 239 -10.51 -8.22 -5.33
CA ILE A 239 -11.92 -8.26 -4.94
C ILE A 239 -12.59 -9.63 -5.20
N GLU A 240 -11.91 -10.50 -5.92
CA GLU A 240 -12.38 -11.81 -6.33
C GLU A 240 -11.18 -12.76 -6.53
N SER A 241 -11.41 -14.04 -6.74
CA SER A 241 -10.36 -14.95 -7.18
C SER A 241 -9.88 -14.57 -8.58
N THR A 242 -8.58 -14.47 -8.76
CA THR A 242 -7.92 -14.16 -10.03
C THR A 242 -6.83 -15.18 -10.32
N PRO A 243 -6.22 -15.21 -11.51
CA PRO A 243 -5.11 -16.12 -11.80
C PRO A 243 -3.92 -15.99 -10.84
N THR A 244 -3.75 -14.80 -10.20
CA THR A 244 -2.63 -14.52 -9.30
C THR A 244 -3.03 -14.31 -7.85
N SER A 245 -4.33 -14.36 -7.53
CA SER A 245 -4.84 -14.33 -6.16
C SER A 245 -5.88 -15.42 -5.95
N PRO A 246 -5.71 -16.31 -4.96
CA PRO A 246 -6.60 -17.44 -4.75
C PRO A 246 -7.99 -17.03 -4.25
N GLY A 247 -8.17 -15.78 -3.81
CA GLY A 247 -9.43 -15.28 -3.28
C GLY A 247 -9.48 -13.78 -3.12
N ALA A 248 -10.63 -13.31 -2.70
CA ALA A 248 -10.84 -11.91 -2.38
C ALA A 248 -10.10 -11.49 -1.10
N ALA A 249 -9.89 -10.18 -0.94
CA ALA A 249 -9.33 -9.60 0.28
C ALA A 249 -10.09 -10.03 1.53
N PRO A 250 -9.42 -10.14 2.70
CA PRO A 250 -10.02 -10.58 3.95
C PRO A 250 -11.18 -9.68 4.41
N ASP A 251 -11.99 -10.20 5.32
CA ASP A 251 -12.99 -9.40 6.00
C ASP A 251 -12.36 -8.38 6.96
N GLN A 252 -13.13 -7.41 7.42
CA GLN A 252 -12.63 -6.33 8.27
C GLN A 252 -12.01 -6.85 9.58
N LYS A 253 -12.59 -7.86 10.19
CA LYS A 253 -12.11 -8.44 11.45
C LYS A 253 -10.74 -9.11 11.27
N THR A 254 -10.53 -9.80 10.17
CA THR A 254 -9.24 -10.41 9.82
C THR A 254 -8.18 -9.34 9.55
N LEU A 255 -8.53 -8.28 8.80
CA LEU A 255 -7.65 -7.13 8.55
C LEU A 255 -7.24 -6.44 9.87
N GLU A 256 -8.19 -6.20 10.78
CA GLU A 256 -7.91 -5.61 12.09
C GLU A 256 -6.99 -6.51 12.93
N ALA A 257 -7.26 -7.82 12.96
CA ALA A 257 -6.42 -8.78 13.68
C ALA A 257 -4.99 -8.83 13.14
N ALA A 258 -4.84 -8.77 11.81
CA ALA A 258 -3.53 -8.68 11.16
C ALA A 258 -2.76 -7.43 11.57
N LEU A 259 -3.40 -6.26 11.56
CA LEU A 259 -2.77 -5.01 12.01
C LEU A 259 -2.42 -5.07 13.50
N HIS A 260 -3.30 -5.60 14.35
CA HIS A 260 -3.05 -5.77 15.77
C HIS A 260 -1.88 -6.68 16.06
N ALA A 261 -1.61 -7.70 15.23
CA ALA A 261 -0.51 -8.64 15.44
C ALA A 261 0.86 -7.94 15.64
N THR A 262 1.07 -6.82 14.94
CA THR A 262 2.30 -6.02 15.09
C THR A 262 2.09 -4.72 15.88
N ALA A 263 0.89 -4.12 15.83
CA ALA A 263 0.56 -2.93 16.61
C ALA A 263 0.66 -3.16 18.12
N ASP A 264 0.28 -4.35 18.59
CA ASP A 264 0.33 -4.75 20.02
C ASP A 264 1.78 -4.92 20.53
N LEU A 265 2.77 -4.98 19.63
CA LEU A 265 4.18 -4.88 19.97
C LEU A 265 4.64 -3.43 20.23
N GLY A 266 3.73 -2.46 20.15
CA GLY A 266 4.02 -1.04 20.26
C GLY A 266 4.54 -0.42 18.96
N LEU A 267 4.31 -1.04 17.80
CA LEU A 267 4.73 -0.55 16.49
C LEU A 267 3.59 0.18 15.77
N ASP A 268 3.94 1.17 14.97
CA ASP A 268 2.98 1.76 14.04
C ASP A 268 2.74 0.81 12.87
N VAL A 269 1.53 0.86 12.31
CA VAL A 269 1.15 0.07 11.13
C VAL A 269 0.61 0.99 10.04
N VAL A 270 0.84 0.60 8.80
CA VAL A 270 0.47 1.39 7.61
C VAL A 270 0.04 0.43 6.52
N TYR A 271 -1.02 0.75 5.79
CA TYR A 271 -1.21 0.18 4.46
C TYR A 271 -0.35 0.97 3.49
N THR A 272 0.72 0.34 2.97
CA THR A 272 1.80 1.04 2.25
C THR A 272 1.61 1.07 0.74
N GLU A 273 0.81 0.17 0.16
CA GLU A 273 0.78 -0.05 -1.29
C GLU A 273 -0.62 -0.48 -1.77
N LEU A 274 -1.68 0.07 -1.14
CA LEU A 274 -3.04 -0.38 -1.37
C LEU A 274 -3.48 -0.27 -2.83
N ASP A 275 -3.79 -1.40 -3.41
CA ASP A 275 -4.58 -1.57 -4.63
C ASP A 275 -5.53 -2.77 -4.49
N LEU A 276 -6.64 -2.75 -5.24
CA LEU A 276 -7.68 -3.79 -5.20
C LEU A 276 -8.04 -4.21 -6.63
N ARG A 277 -7.27 -5.17 -7.16
CA ARG A 277 -7.40 -5.64 -8.53
C ARG A 277 -8.59 -6.58 -8.75
N MET A 278 -8.98 -6.72 -10.00
CA MET A 278 -10.03 -7.62 -10.44
C MET A 278 -9.69 -8.22 -11.81
N ASN A 279 -10.37 -9.30 -12.20
CA ASN A 279 -10.32 -9.77 -13.57
C ASN A 279 -10.96 -8.73 -14.51
N THR A 280 -10.27 -8.39 -15.58
CA THR A 280 -10.78 -7.46 -16.60
C THR A 280 -11.61 -8.20 -17.69
N PRO A 281 -12.63 -7.56 -18.31
CA PRO A 281 -13.00 -6.15 -18.08
C PRO A 281 -13.71 -5.90 -16.75
N ALA A 282 -13.53 -4.68 -16.23
CA ALA A 282 -14.30 -4.22 -15.08
C ALA A 282 -15.77 -4.00 -15.49
N THR A 283 -16.70 -4.48 -14.65
CA THR A 283 -18.13 -4.22 -14.82
C THR A 283 -18.63 -3.26 -13.74
N PRO A 284 -19.79 -2.59 -13.93
CA PRO A 284 -20.35 -1.73 -12.89
C PRO A 284 -20.53 -2.45 -11.54
N GLU A 285 -20.92 -3.73 -11.55
CA GLU A 285 -21.10 -4.54 -10.36
C GLU A 285 -19.75 -4.78 -9.65
N LYS A 286 -18.68 -5.13 -10.40
CA LYS A 286 -17.34 -5.30 -9.85
C LYS A 286 -16.79 -4.01 -9.27
N LEU A 287 -17.05 -2.87 -9.92
CA LEU A 287 -16.63 -1.56 -9.39
C LEU A 287 -17.35 -1.20 -8.09
N GLN A 288 -18.61 -1.61 -7.93
CA GLN A 288 -19.33 -1.42 -6.68
C GLN A 288 -18.77 -2.33 -5.57
N VAL A 289 -18.51 -3.59 -5.86
CA VAL A 289 -17.83 -4.51 -4.94
C VAL A 289 -16.46 -3.96 -4.54
N GLN A 290 -15.69 -3.42 -5.49
CA GLN A 290 -14.40 -2.80 -5.21
C GLN A 290 -14.53 -1.64 -4.19
N ALA A 291 -15.57 -0.82 -4.33
CA ALA A 291 -15.84 0.27 -3.38
C ALA A 291 -16.06 -0.25 -1.95
N GLU A 292 -16.80 -1.33 -1.78
CA GLU A 292 -17.02 -1.98 -0.49
C GLU A 292 -15.72 -2.50 0.13
N TYR A 293 -14.79 -3.00 -0.70
CA TYR A 293 -13.50 -3.48 -0.24
C TYR A 293 -12.57 -2.33 0.16
N PHE A 294 -12.53 -1.23 -0.61
CA PHE A 294 -11.79 -0.02 -0.18
C PHE A 294 -12.32 0.55 1.14
N GLU A 295 -13.65 0.57 1.31
CA GLU A 295 -14.28 0.98 2.57
C GLU A 295 -13.85 0.08 3.72
N ARG A 296 -13.87 -1.24 3.53
CA ARG A 296 -13.48 -2.25 4.52
C ARG A 296 -12.02 -2.09 4.95
N VAL A 297 -11.09 -1.95 4.00
CA VAL A 297 -9.67 -1.75 4.28
C VAL A 297 -9.45 -0.45 5.05
N ALA A 298 -10.09 0.64 4.63
CA ALA A 298 -9.98 1.91 5.35
C ALA A 298 -10.55 1.81 6.77
N LYS A 299 -11.72 1.18 6.96
CA LYS A 299 -12.32 0.96 8.28
C LYS A 299 -11.37 0.19 9.21
N SER A 300 -10.72 -0.86 8.74
CA SER A 300 -9.78 -1.63 9.55
C SER A 300 -8.60 -0.77 10.05
N CYS A 301 -8.06 0.10 9.21
CA CYS A 301 -7.04 1.07 9.62
C CYS A 301 -7.61 2.06 10.65
N MET A 302 -8.83 2.55 10.46
CA MET A 302 -9.43 3.50 11.41
C MET A 302 -9.77 2.86 12.77
N ALA A 303 -10.04 1.56 12.81
CA ALA A 303 -10.26 0.82 14.05
C ALA A 303 -8.99 0.62 14.88
N VAL A 304 -7.83 0.47 14.24
CA VAL A 304 -6.56 0.23 14.93
C VAL A 304 -5.86 1.55 15.25
N LYS A 305 -5.70 1.85 16.54
CA LYS A 305 -5.14 3.14 17.01
C LYS A 305 -3.75 3.47 16.44
N ARG A 306 -2.91 2.44 16.24
CA ARG A 306 -1.54 2.58 15.71
C ARG A 306 -1.48 2.54 14.17
N CYS A 307 -2.59 2.43 13.46
CA CYS A 307 -2.60 2.64 12.02
C CYS A 307 -2.47 4.14 11.75
N ILE A 308 -1.33 4.57 11.24
CA ILE A 308 -1.01 5.98 11.07
C ILE A 308 -1.34 6.54 9.70
N GLY A 309 -1.52 5.68 8.68
CA GLY A 309 -1.79 6.14 7.32
C GLY A 309 -2.13 5.02 6.33
N ILE A 310 -2.52 5.46 5.13
CA ILE A 310 -2.79 4.61 3.97
C ILE A 310 -2.10 5.23 2.76
N THR A 311 -1.36 4.44 1.99
CA THR A 311 -0.80 4.81 0.68
C THR A 311 -1.44 3.94 -0.39
N LEU A 312 -2.00 4.56 -1.42
CA LEU A 312 -2.45 3.87 -2.64
C LEU A 312 -1.25 3.57 -3.54
N TRP A 313 -1.21 2.39 -4.19
CA TRP A 313 -0.08 2.11 -5.08
C TRP A 313 -0.31 2.63 -6.49
N GLY A 314 -0.49 3.94 -6.58
CA GLY A 314 -0.77 4.71 -7.78
C GLY A 314 -2.02 5.57 -7.62
N ILE A 315 -2.23 6.47 -8.59
CA ILE A 315 -3.34 7.41 -8.58
C ILE A 315 -4.48 6.86 -9.46
N SER A 316 -4.17 6.50 -10.69
CA SER A 316 -5.12 6.16 -11.75
C SER A 316 -4.79 4.82 -12.38
N ASP A 317 -5.81 4.11 -12.81
CA ASP A 317 -5.68 2.85 -13.56
C ASP A 317 -4.80 2.99 -14.81
N LYS A 318 -4.69 4.21 -15.36
CA LYS A 318 -3.88 4.54 -16.56
C LYS A 318 -2.41 4.12 -16.43
N TYR A 319 -1.82 4.29 -15.25
CA TYR A 319 -0.42 3.99 -14.98
C TYR A 319 -0.24 2.90 -13.92
N SER A 320 -1.31 2.15 -13.61
CA SER A 320 -1.22 1.04 -12.68
C SER A 320 -0.25 -0.03 -13.17
N TRP A 321 0.60 -0.52 -12.26
CA TRP A 321 1.54 -1.61 -12.53
C TRP A 321 0.85 -2.95 -12.77
N ILE A 322 -0.40 -3.10 -12.31
CA ILE A 322 -1.16 -4.36 -12.29
C ILE A 322 -1.27 -4.99 -13.69
N PRO A 323 -1.75 -4.29 -14.75
CA PRO A 323 -1.91 -4.93 -16.08
C PRO A 323 -0.59 -5.36 -16.71
N GLY A 324 0.50 -4.68 -16.37
CA GLY A 324 1.84 -5.03 -16.85
C GLY A 324 2.41 -6.30 -16.21
N THR A 325 2.05 -6.55 -14.95
CA THR A 325 2.55 -7.67 -14.15
C THR A 325 1.59 -8.86 -14.17
N PHE A 326 0.27 -8.62 -14.07
CA PHE A 326 -0.76 -9.66 -13.96
C PHE A 326 -1.70 -9.61 -15.15
N LYS A 327 -1.43 -10.43 -16.18
CA LYS A 327 -2.23 -10.45 -17.41
C LYS A 327 -3.70 -10.77 -17.12
N GLY A 328 -4.60 -9.94 -17.65
CA GLY A 328 -6.04 -10.11 -17.47
C GLY A 328 -6.59 -9.54 -16.18
N GLU A 329 -5.73 -8.92 -15.35
CA GLU A 329 -6.12 -8.24 -14.12
C GLU A 329 -5.89 -6.73 -14.25
N GLY A 330 -6.65 -5.91 -13.51
CA GLY A 330 -6.52 -4.45 -13.60
C GLY A 330 -7.58 -3.70 -12.81
N ALA A 331 -7.84 -2.46 -13.24
CA ALA A 331 -8.82 -1.54 -12.65
C ALA A 331 -8.67 -1.41 -11.12
N ALA A 332 -7.43 -1.37 -10.63
CA ALA A 332 -7.11 -1.60 -9.22
C ALA A 332 -7.17 -0.35 -8.33
N LEU A 333 -7.24 0.85 -8.93
CA LEU A 333 -7.11 2.13 -8.24
C LEU A 333 -8.45 2.89 -8.12
N VAL A 334 -8.42 4.03 -7.46
CA VAL A 334 -9.63 4.79 -7.12
C VAL A 334 -10.01 5.85 -8.17
N TRP A 335 -9.13 6.15 -9.11
CA TRP A 335 -9.40 6.90 -10.34
C TRP A 335 -9.21 5.98 -11.55
N ASP A 336 -10.05 6.15 -12.56
CA ASP A 336 -9.96 5.42 -13.82
C ASP A 336 -8.83 5.97 -14.74
N ASP A 337 -8.71 5.43 -15.95
CA ASP A 337 -7.71 5.84 -16.96
C ASP A 337 -7.87 7.27 -17.49
N LYS A 338 -9.02 7.91 -17.20
CA LYS A 338 -9.33 9.31 -17.54
C LYS A 338 -9.22 10.24 -16.34
N TYR A 339 -8.76 9.72 -15.18
CA TYR A 339 -8.72 10.44 -13.92
C TYR A 339 -10.10 10.83 -13.36
N GLU A 340 -11.16 10.08 -13.75
CA GLU A 340 -12.47 10.21 -13.13
C GLU A 340 -12.55 9.35 -11.87
N LYS A 341 -13.24 9.86 -10.84
CA LYS A 341 -13.40 9.11 -9.57
C LYS A 341 -14.28 7.89 -9.80
N LYS A 342 -13.75 6.71 -9.46
CA LYS A 342 -14.50 5.46 -9.43
C LYS A 342 -15.34 5.36 -8.16
N PRO A 343 -16.34 4.45 -8.07
CA PRO A 343 -17.04 4.15 -6.81
C PRO A 343 -16.08 3.84 -5.65
N ALA A 344 -14.92 3.26 -5.95
CA ALA A 344 -13.83 2.98 -5.02
C ALA A 344 -13.37 4.22 -4.22
N TYR A 345 -13.37 5.42 -4.82
CA TYR A 345 -13.05 6.66 -4.11
C TYR A 345 -14.07 6.96 -3.00
N ALA A 346 -15.36 6.79 -3.31
CA ALA A 346 -16.42 6.98 -2.32
C ALA A 346 -16.35 5.95 -1.19
N GLY A 347 -16.03 4.69 -1.51
CA GLY A 347 -15.78 3.65 -0.51
C GLY A 347 -14.61 3.97 0.40
N LEU A 348 -13.47 4.35 -0.16
CA LEU A 348 -12.27 4.72 0.60
C LEU A 348 -12.56 5.86 1.59
N ILE A 349 -13.18 6.95 1.11
CA ILE A 349 -13.47 8.11 1.97
C ILE A 349 -14.54 7.79 3.03
N ALA A 350 -15.52 6.93 2.71
CA ALA A 350 -16.52 6.46 3.67
C ALA A 350 -15.85 5.65 4.79
N GLY A 351 -14.92 4.75 4.44
CA GLY A 351 -14.16 3.98 5.41
C GLY A 351 -13.29 4.85 6.33
N ILE A 352 -12.62 5.86 5.78
CA ILE A 352 -11.83 6.83 6.56
C ILE A 352 -12.71 7.62 7.55
N ARG A 353 -13.95 7.92 7.19
CA ARG A 353 -14.89 8.67 8.02
C ARG A 353 -15.70 7.81 8.99
N ALA A 354 -15.58 6.50 8.89
CA ALA A 354 -16.31 5.61 9.78
C ALA A 354 -16.04 5.96 11.26
N PRO A 355 -17.02 5.81 12.15
CA PRO A 355 -16.80 5.98 13.57
C PRO A 355 -15.66 5.08 14.04
N LYS A 356 -14.75 5.63 14.86
CA LYS A 356 -13.70 4.81 15.47
C LYS A 356 -14.39 3.71 16.27
N GLY A 357 -14.01 2.46 16.05
CA GLY A 357 -14.41 1.36 16.90
C GLY A 357 -14.13 1.71 18.37
N GLN A 358 -15.12 1.45 19.24
CA GLN A 358 -15.02 1.64 20.67
C GLN A 358 -14.07 0.60 21.27
#